data_06cac0796881f18b9089f07792b1272d
#
_entry.id   06cac0796881f18b9089f07792b1272d
#
_cell.length_a   1.000
_cell.length_b   1.000
_cell.length_c   1.000
_cell.angle_alpha   90.00
_cell.angle_beta   90.00
_cell.angle_gamma   90.00
#
_symmetry.space_group_name_H-M   'P 1'
#
loop_
_entity.id
_entity.type
_entity.pdbx_description
1 polymer ?
#
loop_
_entity_poly.entity_id
_entity_poly.type
_entity_poly.pdbx_seq_one_letter_code
_entity_poly.pdbx_strand_id
1 'polypeptide(L)'
;MLTSLGIVFGVASVISMLAIGRGAQQEILDQMKLLGANNIIITPVIEQEEGKVEEGDQKTSEKKKFSPGLTLQDSESIGLTIPGVAYASPEVVMETNALREGMKRSTKLVGVDSNFFSHSEYELEKGSYFSAVHFRNSLPVAVIGHAVKTKFFTREDPIGKQIKCGKLWLTVIGVMKERNISKQNIQHLGLRDYNFDIYAPVSTVLLRYKNRALVTRRDVQNASRGNNNDNDNNDAAQKKAVNYHQIDRMTVSVQNTEQIRTIAEVISRMLQRRHNGIVDFSVTVPEELLKQEQRTKEIFNIVLGAIASISLIVGGIGIMNIMLASVMERTKEIGIRRAVGATQRDVMLQFLAEATTISVAGGFTGIILGFIISVVIEQMAGIVTIITLMSVFVSFAISATIGIAFGFFPAKRAAEQDVIMSLRYE
;
A
#
# COMPACT_ATOMS: atom_id res chain seq x y z
N MET A 1 36.21 7.29 -21.10
CA MET A 1 34.74 7.22 -21.19
C MET A 1 34.14 5.98 -20.52
N LEU A 2 34.70 4.77 -20.70
CA LEU A 2 34.10 3.54 -20.12
C LEU A 2 34.06 3.51 -18.59
N THR A 3 35.01 4.11 -17.93
CA THR A 3 35.17 4.08 -16.45
C THR A 3 34.30 5.12 -15.71
N SER A 4 34.02 6.29 -16.34
CA SER A 4 33.06 7.22 -15.79
C SER A 4 31.63 6.64 -15.83
N LEU A 5 31.38 5.71 -16.75
CA LEU A 5 30.08 5.03 -16.88
C LEU A 5 29.71 4.22 -15.61
N GLY A 6 30.72 3.57 -14.98
CA GLY A 6 30.50 2.83 -13.73
C GLY A 6 30.04 3.74 -12.57
N ILE A 7 30.61 4.95 -12.45
CA ILE A 7 30.15 5.92 -11.46
C ILE A 7 28.77 6.46 -11.80
N VAL A 8 28.54 6.80 -13.07
CA VAL A 8 27.24 7.30 -13.52
C VAL A 8 26.13 6.30 -13.19
N PHE A 9 26.30 5.02 -13.55
CA PHE A 9 25.32 3.99 -13.23
C PHE A 9 25.21 3.70 -11.74
N GLY A 10 26.33 3.70 -11.02
CA GLY A 10 26.35 3.51 -9.58
C GLY A 10 25.58 4.60 -8.84
N VAL A 11 25.83 5.87 -9.17
CA VAL A 11 25.10 7.02 -8.59
C VAL A 11 23.63 7.02 -9.02
N ALA A 12 23.34 6.74 -10.27
CA ALA A 12 21.96 6.62 -10.78
C ALA A 12 21.19 5.55 -10.00
N SER A 13 21.82 4.39 -9.76
CA SER A 13 21.21 3.31 -8.96
C SER A 13 20.96 3.73 -7.51
N VAL A 14 21.88 4.46 -6.88
CA VAL A 14 21.69 4.96 -5.50
C VAL A 14 20.53 5.95 -5.42
N ILE A 15 20.44 6.89 -6.34
CA ILE A 15 19.33 7.87 -6.37
C ILE A 15 18.00 7.16 -6.61
N SER A 16 17.93 6.26 -7.60
CA SER A 16 16.70 5.52 -7.91
C SER A 16 16.26 4.66 -6.71
N MET A 17 17.20 3.98 -6.05
CA MET A 17 16.92 3.20 -4.84
C MET A 17 16.37 4.08 -3.71
N LEU A 18 17.00 5.23 -3.43
CA LEU A 18 16.53 6.14 -2.39
C LEU A 18 15.17 6.74 -2.73
N ALA A 19 14.90 7.04 -4.01
CA ALA A 19 13.63 7.57 -4.47
C ALA A 19 12.50 6.55 -4.33
N ILE A 20 12.73 5.30 -4.74
CA ILE A 20 11.77 4.18 -4.59
C ILE A 20 11.54 3.89 -3.11
N GLY A 21 12.59 3.83 -2.30
CA GLY A 21 12.49 3.58 -0.86
C GLY A 21 11.64 4.63 -0.12
N ARG A 22 11.81 5.90 -0.45
CA ARG A 22 11.02 7.00 0.10
C ARG A 22 9.57 6.97 -0.39
N GLY A 23 9.36 6.71 -1.68
CA GLY A 23 8.03 6.56 -2.26
C GLY A 23 7.25 5.41 -1.59
N ALA A 24 7.89 4.26 -1.44
CA ALA A 24 7.31 3.11 -0.75
C ALA A 24 6.96 3.40 0.72
N GLN A 25 7.80 4.13 1.44
CA GLN A 25 7.54 4.54 2.82
C GLN A 25 6.33 5.47 2.90
N GLN A 26 6.23 6.45 1.99
CA GLN A 26 5.09 7.37 1.94
C GLN A 26 3.80 6.63 1.61
N GLU A 27 3.84 5.68 0.68
CA GLU A 27 2.69 4.87 0.31
C GLU A 27 2.16 4.06 1.50
N ILE A 28 3.05 3.44 2.30
CA ILE A 28 2.65 2.72 3.52
C ILE A 28 2.01 3.67 4.54
N LEU A 29 2.58 4.87 4.73
CA LEU A 29 2.00 5.87 5.62
C LEU A 29 0.59 6.31 5.17
N ASP A 30 0.40 6.48 3.87
CA ASP A 30 -0.91 6.83 3.32
C ASP A 30 -1.92 5.67 3.45
N GLN A 31 -1.46 4.44 3.30
CA GLN A 31 -2.26 3.24 3.58
C GLN A 31 -2.65 3.13 5.05
N MET A 32 -1.72 3.43 5.97
CA MET A 32 -2.01 3.45 7.42
C MET A 32 -3.07 4.50 7.77
N LYS A 33 -3.01 5.68 7.17
CA LYS A 33 -4.06 6.70 7.35
C LYS A 33 -5.42 6.25 6.82
N LEU A 34 -5.45 5.55 5.67
CA LEU A 34 -6.69 5.05 5.07
C LEU A 34 -7.37 3.97 5.91
N LEU A 35 -6.59 3.08 6.52
CA LEU A 35 -7.09 1.95 7.31
C LEU A 35 -7.35 2.32 8.78
N GLY A 36 -6.73 3.39 9.26
CA GLY A 36 -6.68 3.75 10.67
C GLY A 36 -5.67 2.86 11.43
N ALA A 37 -4.67 3.48 12.05
CA ALA A 37 -3.58 2.75 12.72
C ALA A 37 -4.06 1.85 13.86
N ASN A 38 -5.17 2.19 14.51
CA ASN A 38 -5.68 1.52 15.70
C ASN A 38 -6.90 0.62 15.42
N ASN A 39 -7.09 0.19 14.19
CA ASN A 39 -8.27 -0.56 13.80
C ASN A 39 -7.98 -2.06 13.66
N ILE A 40 -8.90 -2.88 14.14
CA ILE A 40 -9.00 -4.32 13.89
C ILE A 40 -10.14 -4.52 12.91
N ILE A 41 -9.89 -5.22 11.82
CA ILE A 41 -10.88 -5.51 10.78
C ILE A 41 -11.31 -6.96 10.92
N ILE A 42 -12.61 -7.18 11.00
CA ILE A 42 -13.22 -8.50 11.06
C ILE A 42 -14.07 -8.67 9.82
N THR A 43 -13.80 -9.71 9.06
CA THR A 43 -14.53 -10.06 7.83
C THR A 43 -15.06 -11.48 7.90
N PRO A 44 -16.23 -11.76 7.34
CA PRO A 44 -16.75 -13.12 7.23
C PRO A 44 -15.88 -13.96 6.29
N VAL A 45 -15.66 -15.20 6.64
CA VAL A 45 -15.08 -16.22 5.76
C VAL A 45 -16.24 -17.02 5.18
N ILE A 46 -16.46 -16.86 3.88
CA ILE A 46 -17.44 -17.63 3.16
C ILE A 46 -16.71 -18.85 2.62
N GLU A 47 -16.95 -20.04 3.19
CA GLU A 47 -16.39 -21.28 2.67
C GLU A 47 -16.81 -21.43 1.21
N GLN A 48 -15.88 -21.27 0.29
CA GLN A 48 -16.02 -21.82 -1.05
C GLN A 48 -15.82 -23.33 -0.90
N GLU A 49 -16.76 -24.14 -1.36
CA GLU A 49 -16.54 -25.57 -1.55
C GLU A 49 -15.42 -25.74 -2.60
N GLU A 50 -14.19 -25.59 -2.20
CA GLU A 50 -13.05 -26.05 -2.98
C GLU A 50 -13.06 -27.56 -2.91
N GLY A 51 -13.02 -28.14 -4.11
CA GLY A 51 -13.06 -29.54 -4.46
C GLY A 51 -12.77 -30.54 -3.32
N LYS A 52 -13.79 -31.36 -3.00
CA LYS A 52 -13.61 -32.58 -2.23
C LYS A 52 -12.47 -33.37 -2.83
N VAL A 53 -11.33 -33.38 -2.16
CA VAL A 53 -10.37 -34.49 -2.31
C VAL A 53 -11.11 -35.69 -1.79
N GLU A 54 -11.48 -36.61 -2.68
CA GLU A 54 -11.97 -37.92 -2.31
C GLU A 54 -10.83 -38.69 -1.65
N GLU A 55 -10.62 -38.49 -0.35
CA GLU A 55 -9.95 -39.45 0.49
C GLU A 55 -11.00 -40.41 1.05
N GLY A 56 -10.76 -41.66 0.74
CA GLY A 56 -11.65 -42.76 0.95
C GLY A 56 -12.18 -42.92 2.38
N ASP A 57 -13.37 -43.43 2.43
CA ASP A 57 -14.03 -44.17 3.51
C ASP A 57 -13.69 -43.80 4.96
N GLN A 58 -14.47 -42.86 5.51
CA GLN A 58 -15.13 -43.11 6.81
C GLN A 58 -16.21 -42.03 7.02
N LYS A 59 -17.45 -42.43 6.78
CA LYS A 59 -18.66 -41.69 7.16
C LYS A 59 -18.76 -41.61 8.67
N THR A 60 -18.13 -40.62 9.28
CA THR A 60 -18.65 -40.03 10.49
C THR A 60 -19.36 -38.76 10.10
N SER A 61 -20.67 -38.80 10.04
CA SER A 61 -21.54 -37.64 9.91
C SER A 61 -21.40 -36.80 11.18
N GLU A 62 -20.31 -36.02 11.29
CA GLU A 62 -20.26 -34.93 12.25
C GLU A 62 -21.39 -33.96 11.86
N LYS A 63 -22.38 -33.88 12.73
CA LYS A 63 -23.46 -32.88 12.60
C LYS A 63 -22.79 -31.54 12.42
N LYS A 64 -22.92 -30.96 11.20
CA LYS A 64 -22.40 -29.60 10.91
C LYS A 64 -22.93 -28.69 12.00
N LYS A 65 -22.07 -28.23 12.88
CA LYS A 65 -22.41 -27.26 13.91
C LYS A 65 -22.93 -26.02 13.21
N PHE A 66 -24.02 -25.47 13.67
CA PHE A 66 -24.61 -24.26 13.12
C PHE A 66 -23.89 -23.04 13.66
N SER A 67 -23.39 -22.16 12.77
CA SER A 67 -22.94 -20.83 13.13
C SER A 67 -24.01 -19.79 12.81
N PRO A 68 -24.28 -18.83 13.71
CA PRO A 68 -25.16 -17.69 13.41
C PRO A 68 -24.54 -16.72 12.39
N GLY A 69 -23.23 -16.83 12.14
CA GLY A 69 -22.49 -15.85 11.36
C GLY A 69 -22.26 -14.53 12.10
N LEU A 70 -21.51 -13.62 11.48
CA LEU A 70 -21.29 -12.27 12.04
C LEU A 70 -22.60 -11.48 12.05
N THR A 71 -22.99 -10.97 13.24
CA THR A 71 -24.24 -10.25 13.48
C THR A 71 -24.01 -8.86 14.06
N LEU A 72 -25.04 -8.00 14.03
CA LEU A 72 -25.00 -6.70 14.73
C LEU A 72 -24.78 -6.86 16.23
N GLN A 73 -25.32 -7.92 16.83
CA GLN A 73 -25.13 -8.21 18.26
C GLN A 73 -23.66 -8.48 18.62
N ASP A 74 -22.88 -9.03 17.68
CA ASP A 74 -21.45 -9.24 17.89
C ASP A 74 -20.72 -7.89 17.96
N SER A 75 -21.08 -6.94 17.08
CA SER A 75 -20.53 -5.58 17.12
C SER A 75 -20.84 -4.88 18.45
N GLU A 76 -22.11 -4.91 18.88
CA GLU A 76 -22.52 -4.31 20.15
C GLU A 76 -21.82 -4.98 21.34
N SER A 77 -21.75 -6.33 21.34
CA SER A 77 -21.12 -7.08 22.41
C SER A 77 -19.62 -6.79 22.52
N ILE A 78 -18.90 -6.67 21.40
CA ILE A 78 -17.48 -6.30 21.37
C ILE A 78 -17.30 -4.91 21.96
N GLY A 79 -18.08 -3.94 21.51
CA GLY A 79 -17.98 -2.55 21.98
C GLY A 79 -18.29 -2.36 23.45
N LEU A 80 -19.21 -3.17 24.02
CA LEU A 80 -19.63 -3.04 25.41
C LEU A 80 -18.79 -3.88 26.39
N THR A 81 -18.26 -5.03 25.95
CA THR A 81 -17.68 -6.03 26.86
C THR A 81 -16.16 -5.98 26.91
N ILE A 82 -15.49 -5.59 25.82
CA ILE A 82 -14.03 -5.67 25.76
C ILE A 82 -13.41 -4.33 26.18
N PRO A 83 -12.67 -4.30 27.31
CA PRO A 83 -11.99 -3.08 27.74
C PRO A 83 -10.89 -2.70 26.75
N GLY A 84 -10.71 -1.40 26.51
CA GLY A 84 -9.74 -0.88 25.53
C GLY A 84 -10.28 -0.76 24.10
N VAL A 85 -11.48 -1.26 23.82
CA VAL A 85 -12.21 -0.97 22.59
C VAL A 85 -12.86 0.41 22.72
N ALA A 86 -12.59 1.30 21.76
CA ALA A 86 -13.23 2.61 21.71
C ALA A 86 -14.65 2.48 21.15
N TYR A 87 -14.79 1.75 20.04
CA TYR A 87 -16.08 1.43 19.39
C TYR A 87 -15.90 0.30 18.37
N ALA A 88 -17.00 -0.35 18.05
CA ALA A 88 -17.10 -1.34 16.98
C ALA A 88 -18.14 -0.85 15.95
N SER A 89 -17.78 -0.80 14.68
CA SER A 89 -18.63 -0.32 13.60
C SER A 89 -18.86 -1.40 12.57
N PRO A 90 -20.10 -1.88 12.41
CA PRO A 90 -20.47 -2.87 11.42
C PRO A 90 -20.75 -2.21 10.07
N GLU A 91 -20.41 -2.89 8.99
CA GLU A 91 -20.72 -2.51 7.62
C GLU A 91 -21.49 -3.63 6.92
N VAL A 92 -22.59 -3.27 6.26
CA VAL A 92 -23.38 -4.17 5.39
C VAL A 92 -23.25 -3.68 3.96
N VAL A 93 -22.60 -4.43 3.10
CA VAL A 93 -22.33 -4.03 1.72
C VAL A 93 -23.27 -4.73 0.77
N MET A 94 -23.96 -3.98 -0.06
CA MET A 94 -24.86 -4.49 -1.09
C MET A 94 -24.50 -3.93 -2.45
N GLU A 95 -24.19 -4.80 -3.39
CA GLU A 95 -24.01 -4.41 -4.78
C GLU A 95 -25.37 -4.06 -5.39
N THR A 96 -25.47 -2.88 -5.95
CA THR A 96 -26.72 -2.35 -6.47
C THR A 96 -26.45 -1.37 -7.61
N ASN A 97 -27.53 -0.91 -8.24
CA ASN A 97 -27.45 0.12 -9.27
C ASN A 97 -28.08 1.42 -8.74
N ALA A 98 -27.36 2.51 -8.87
CA ALA A 98 -27.92 3.85 -8.71
C ALA A 98 -28.56 4.29 -10.02
N LEU A 99 -29.73 4.90 -9.91
CA LEU A 99 -30.49 5.44 -11.04
C LEU A 99 -30.96 6.85 -10.73
N ARG A 100 -30.70 7.79 -11.62
CA ARG A 100 -31.26 9.14 -11.59
C ARG A 100 -31.34 9.69 -13.01
N GLU A 101 -32.50 10.30 -13.37
CA GLU A 101 -32.71 10.98 -14.66
C GLU A 101 -32.28 10.14 -15.87
N GLY A 102 -32.61 8.85 -15.86
CA GLY A 102 -32.27 7.93 -16.95
C GLY A 102 -30.83 7.39 -16.91
N MET A 103 -29.93 7.95 -16.10
CA MET A 103 -28.58 7.45 -15.92
C MET A 103 -28.57 6.31 -14.90
N LYS A 104 -28.04 5.14 -15.32
CA LYS A 104 -27.87 3.96 -14.47
C LYS A 104 -26.38 3.62 -14.33
N ARG A 105 -25.92 3.39 -13.10
CA ARG A 105 -24.55 2.98 -12.80
C ARG A 105 -24.50 1.95 -11.67
N SER A 106 -23.60 1.00 -11.80
CA SER A 106 -23.29 0.09 -10.69
C SER A 106 -22.61 0.87 -9.57
N THR A 107 -23.07 0.64 -8.35
CA THR A 107 -22.56 1.26 -7.11
C THR A 107 -22.75 0.28 -5.96
N LYS A 108 -22.11 0.54 -4.83
CA LYS A 108 -22.30 -0.21 -3.60
C LYS A 108 -23.11 0.63 -2.63
N LEU A 109 -24.19 0.04 -2.10
CA LEU A 109 -24.91 0.58 -0.97
C LEU A 109 -24.30 0.00 0.31
N VAL A 110 -23.82 0.88 1.17
CA VAL A 110 -23.15 0.51 2.41
C VAL A 110 -23.99 0.95 3.59
N GLY A 111 -24.50 -0.03 4.33
CA GLY A 111 -25.18 0.20 5.60
C GLY A 111 -24.15 0.41 6.70
N VAL A 112 -24.17 1.56 7.35
CA VAL A 112 -23.22 1.96 8.39
C VAL A 112 -23.91 2.39 9.67
N ASP A 113 -23.18 2.36 10.79
CA ASP A 113 -23.63 2.88 12.08
C ASP A 113 -23.24 4.36 12.28
N SER A 114 -23.57 4.92 13.45
CA SER A 114 -23.25 6.33 13.79
C SER A 114 -21.76 6.57 13.93
N ASN A 115 -21.01 5.55 14.30
CA ASN A 115 -19.58 5.67 14.59
C ASN A 115 -18.71 5.56 13.33
N PHE A 116 -19.25 5.05 12.23
CA PHE A 116 -18.52 4.80 10.99
C PHE A 116 -17.71 6.00 10.50
N PHE A 117 -18.27 7.19 10.50
CA PHE A 117 -17.59 8.40 10.02
C PHE A 117 -16.56 8.96 10.99
N SER A 118 -16.61 8.54 12.26
CA SER A 118 -15.66 8.97 13.29
C SER A 118 -14.33 8.22 13.25
N HIS A 119 -14.28 7.03 12.60
CA HIS A 119 -13.13 6.13 12.64
C HIS A 119 -12.06 6.42 11.64
N SER A 120 -12.47 6.91 10.51
CA SER A 120 -11.60 7.18 9.38
C SER A 120 -11.79 8.65 9.10
N GLU A 121 -10.76 9.34 8.70
CA GLU A 121 -10.81 10.75 8.33
C GLU A 121 -11.80 10.99 7.16
N TYR A 122 -13.08 10.57 7.38
CA TYR A 122 -14.17 10.81 6.46
C TYR A 122 -14.67 12.23 6.65
N GLU A 123 -14.19 13.12 5.82
CA GLU A 123 -14.68 14.50 5.78
C GLU A 123 -15.85 14.63 4.82
N LEU A 124 -16.86 15.43 5.22
CA LEU A 124 -17.89 15.86 4.32
C LEU A 124 -17.42 17.08 3.51
N GLU A 125 -17.71 17.06 2.22
CA GLU A 125 -17.60 18.25 1.37
C GLU A 125 -18.78 19.19 1.64
N LYS A 126 -19.98 18.61 1.83
CA LYS A 126 -21.21 19.36 2.04
C LYS A 126 -22.27 18.53 2.75
N GLY A 127 -23.15 19.18 3.52
CA GLY A 127 -24.27 18.52 4.19
C GLY A 127 -23.97 18.09 5.62
N SER A 128 -24.62 17.03 6.09
CA SER A 128 -24.50 16.51 7.46
C SER A 128 -24.37 14.99 7.48
N TYR A 129 -23.78 14.47 8.57
CA TYR A 129 -23.78 13.04 8.87
C TYR A 129 -25.14 12.56 9.36
N PHE A 130 -25.27 11.25 9.52
CA PHE A 130 -26.49 10.65 10.07
C PHE A 130 -26.69 11.05 11.54
N SER A 131 -27.91 11.43 11.89
CA SER A 131 -28.31 11.67 13.27
C SER A 131 -28.94 10.41 13.89
N ALA A 132 -29.04 10.36 15.22
CA ALA A 132 -29.67 9.24 15.93
C ALA A 132 -31.14 8.97 15.47
N VAL A 133 -31.85 10.00 15.02
CA VAL A 133 -33.22 9.87 14.48
C VAL A 133 -33.25 9.05 13.18
N HIS A 134 -32.23 9.20 12.33
CA HIS A 134 -32.14 8.45 11.07
C HIS A 134 -31.99 6.96 11.32
N PHE A 135 -31.21 6.57 12.35
CA PHE A 135 -31.02 5.17 12.74
C PHE A 135 -32.30 4.59 13.42
N ARG A 136 -32.85 5.33 14.39
CA ARG A 136 -34.02 4.87 15.15
C ARG A 136 -35.24 4.63 14.28
N ASN A 137 -35.49 5.52 13.32
CA ASN A 137 -36.66 5.48 12.45
C ASN A 137 -36.36 4.78 11.09
N SER A 138 -35.16 4.26 10.91
CA SER A 138 -34.73 3.62 9.63
C SER A 138 -35.09 4.47 8.40
N LEU A 139 -34.76 5.78 8.46
CA LEU A 139 -35.12 6.73 7.40
C LEU A 139 -34.34 6.46 6.12
N PRO A 140 -34.96 6.62 4.93
CA PRO A 140 -34.32 6.40 3.63
C PRO A 140 -33.46 7.62 3.24
N VAL A 141 -32.39 7.87 3.99
CA VAL A 141 -31.43 8.93 3.76
C VAL A 141 -30.08 8.36 3.33
N ALA A 142 -29.31 9.13 2.59
CA ALA A 142 -28.00 8.72 2.11
C ALA A 142 -26.95 9.82 2.20
N VAL A 143 -25.72 9.42 2.46
CA VAL A 143 -24.51 10.21 2.23
C VAL A 143 -23.83 9.59 1.01
N ILE A 144 -23.48 10.40 0.00
CA ILE A 144 -22.94 9.92 -1.26
C ILE A 144 -21.46 10.22 -1.39
N GLY A 145 -20.70 9.32 -2.02
CA GLY A 145 -19.30 9.54 -2.36
C GLY A 145 -19.13 10.61 -3.45
N HIS A 146 -17.94 11.21 -3.50
CA HIS A 146 -17.64 12.31 -4.44
C HIS A 146 -17.87 11.92 -5.91
N ALA A 147 -17.47 10.72 -6.34
CA ALA A 147 -17.66 10.27 -7.71
C ALA A 147 -19.15 10.04 -8.06
N VAL A 148 -19.98 9.68 -7.08
CA VAL A 148 -21.44 9.60 -7.26
C VAL A 148 -22.02 11.00 -7.50
N LYS A 149 -21.60 12.02 -6.69
CA LYS A 149 -21.96 13.42 -6.92
C LYS A 149 -21.59 13.87 -8.33
N THR A 150 -20.32 13.70 -8.71
CA THR A 150 -19.81 14.16 -10.00
C THR A 150 -20.56 13.54 -11.18
N LYS A 151 -21.00 12.28 -11.07
CA LYS A 151 -21.69 11.56 -12.17
C LYS A 151 -23.19 11.84 -12.24
N PHE A 152 -23.86 11.93 -11.10
CA PHE A 152 -25.32 12.06 -11.07
C PHE A 152 -25.84 13.47 -10.80
N PHE A 153 -25.00 14.37 -10.28
CA PHE A 153 -25.36 15.71 -9.87
C PHE A 153 -24.39 16.77 -10.43
N THR A 154 -24.02 16.64 -11.72
CA THR A 154 -22.99 17.48 -12.36
C THR A 154 -23.29 18.97 -12.31
N ARG A 155 -24.56 19.36 -12.37
CA ARG A 155 -25.01 20.76 -12.47
C ARG A 155 -25.89 21.22 -11.31
N GLU A 156 -26.22 20.34 -10.39
CA GLU A 156 -27.15 20.60 -9.31
C GLU A 156 -26.55 20.28 -7.94
N ASP A 157 -27.04 20.95 -6.91
CA ASP A 157 -26.75 20.60 -5.52
C ASP A 157 -27.44 19.28 -5.17
N PRO A 158 -26.69 18.22 -4.76
CA PRO A 158 -27.27 16.95 -4.40
C PRO A 158 -28.08 16.94 -3.11
N ILE A 159 -27.84 17.92 -2.20
CA ILE A 159 -28.47 17.92 -0.88
C ILE A 159 -29.99 18.11 -1.01
N GLY A 160 -30.76 17.23 -0.32
CA GLY A 160 -32.22 17.21 -0.38
C GLY A 160 -32.79 16.54 -1.62
N LYS A 161 -31.98 16.18 -2.62
CA LYS A 161 -32.43 15.49 -3.83
C LYS A 161 -32.49 13.98 -3.58
N GLN A 162 -33.26 13.28 -4.43
CA GLN A 162 -33.41 11.83 -4.34
C GLN A 162 -32.60 11.11 -5.40
N ILE A 163 -32.02 9.99 -5.00
CA ILE A 163 -31.36 9.02 -5.87
C ILE A 163 -31.97 7.64 -5.64
N LYS A 164 -32.34 6.96 -6.73
CA LYS A 164 -32.85 5.59 -6.63
C LYS A 164 -31.68 4.63 -6.51
N CYS A 165 -31.64 3.91 -5.42
CA CYS A 165 -30.63 2.90 -5.15
C CYS A 165 -31.31 1.53 -5.07
N GLY A 166 -31.13 0.71 -6.11
CA GLY A 166 -31.87 -0.56 -6.23
C GLY A 166 -33.38 -0.36 -6.22
N LYS A 167 -34.03 -0.80 -5.13
CA LYS A 167 -35.50 -0.75 -4.98
C LYS A 167 -36.02 0.53 -4.28
N LEU A 168 -35.16 1.29 -3.62
CA LEU A 168 -35.56 2.44 -2.79
C LEU A 168 -35.06 3.76 -3.33
N TRP A 169 -35.83 4.81 -3.05
CA TRP A 169 -35.42 6.18 -3.19
C TRP A 169 -34.79 6.65 -1.88
N LEU A 170 -33.57 7.17 -1.96
CA LEU A 170 -32.81 7.68 -0.84
C LEU A 170 -32.65 9.19 -1.01
N THR A 171 -32.93 9.96 0.05
CA THR A 171 -32.70 11.41 0.06
C THR A 171 -31.27 11.69 0.45
N VAL A 172 -30.54 12.44 -0.37
CA VAL A 172 -29.15 12.79 -0.12
C VAL A 172 -29.09 13.88 0.96
N ILE A 173 -28.38 13.61 2.05
CA ILE A 173 -28.19 14.55 3.17
C ILE A 173 -26.75 15.04 3.30
N GLY A 174 -25.78 14.35 2.68
CA GLY A 174 -24.37 14.70 2.71
C GLY A 174 -23.61 14.18 1.50
N VAL A 175 -22.49 14.81 1.24
CA VAL A 175 -21.54 14.44 0.18
C VAL A 175 -20.17 14.32 0.80
N MET A 176 -19.52 13.17 0.57
CA MET A 176 -18.16 12.91 1.02
C MET A 176 -17.14 13.69 0.17
N LYS A 177 -16.10 14.18 0.81
CA LYS A 177 -14.93 14.73 0.14
C LYS A 177 -14.21 13.64 -0.68
N GLU A 178 -13.61 14.02 -1.79
CA GLU A 178 -12.84 13.10 -2.62
C GLU A 178 -11.68 12.49 -1.84
N ARG A 179 -11.54 11.16 -1.94
CA ARG A 179 -10.40 10.42 -1.40
C ARG A 179 -9.57 9.85 -2.55
N ASN A 180 -8.31 10.22 -2.60
CA ASN A 180 -7.37 9.64 -3.54
C ASN A 180 -6.93 8.25 -3.04
N ILE A 181 -7.49 7.22 -3.63
CA ILE A 181 -7.13 5.83 -3.36
C ILE A 181 -6.50 5.27 -4.61
N SER A 182 -5.26 4.81 -4.53
CA SER A 182 -4.61 4.20 -5.69
C SER A 182 -5.29 2.87 -6.04
N LYS A 183 -5.33 2.53 -7.33
CA LYS A 183 -5.91 1.25 -7.79
C LYS A 183 -5.16 0.05 -7.19
N GLN A 184 -3.87 0.21 -6.90
CA GLN A 184 -3.03 -0.80 -6.27
C GLN A 184 -3.49 -1.08 -4.83
N ASN A 185 -3.83 -0.04 -4.05
CA ASN A 185 -4.32 -0.18 -2.69
C ASN A 185 -5.68 -0.90 -2.63
N ILE A 186 -6.54 -0.69 -3.64
CA ILE A 186 -7.82 -1.41 -3.75
C ILE A 186 -7.58 -2.91 -3.92
N GLN A 187 -6.62 -3.32 -4.75
CA GLN A 187 -6.35 -4.73 -5.03
C GLN A 187 -5.59 -5.43 -3.91
N HIS A 188 -4.57 -4.80 -3.33
CA HIS A 188 -3.71 -5.43 -2.32
C HIS A 188 -4.32 -5.48 -0.92
N LEU A 189 -5.08 -4.45 -0.53
CA LEU A 189 -5.66 -4.34 0.80
C LEU A 189 -7.14 -4.74 0.87
N GLY A 190 -7.73 -5.15 -0.26
CA GLY A 190 -9.16 -5.44 -0.32
C GLY A 190 -10.05 -4.21 -0.02
N LEU A 191 -9.50 -3.01 -0.21
CA LEU A 191 -10.23 -1.76 -0.01
C LEU A 191 -11.24 -1.55 -1.14
N ARG A 192 -12.32 -0.82 -0.82
CA ARG A 192 -13.30 -0.37 -1.83
C ARG A 192 -12.90 1.00 -2.37
N ASP A 193 -13.40 1.34 -3.55
CA ASP A 193 -13.40 2.73 -3.99
C ASP A 193 -14.56 3.48 -3.31
N TYR A 194 -14.27 4.04 -2.15
CA TYR A 194 -15.22 4.78 -1.32
C TYR A 194 -15.88 5.97 -2.03
N ASN A 195 -15.27 6.49 -3.09
CA ASN A 195 -15.83 7.60 -3.87
C ASN A 195 -17.08 7.20 -4.64
N PHE A 196 -17.24 5.91 -4.97
CA PHE A 196 -18.41 5.37 -5.67
C PHE A 196 -19.48 4.79 -4.75
N ASP A 197 -19.25 4.75 -3.44
CA ASP A 197 -20.17 4.18 -2.49
C ASP A 197 -21.33 5.15 -2.14
N ILE A 198 -22.47 4.59 -1.82
CA ILE A 198 -23.63 5.28 -1.25
C ILE A 198 -23.82 4.73 0.16
N TYR A 199 -23.74 5.59 1.16
CA TYR A 199 -23.91 5.22 2.55
C TYR A 199 -25.33 5.43 3.00
N ALA A 200 -25.87 4.52 3.80
CA ALA A 200 -27.19 4.62 4.43
C ALA A 200 -27.13 4.08 5.86
N PRO A 201 -28.07 4.44 6.76
CA PRO A 201 -28.12 3.83 8.08
C PRO A 201 -28.25 2.30 7.98
N VAL A 202 -27.47 1.57 8.75
CA VAL A 202 -27.49 0.08 8.73
C VAL A 202 -28.89 -0.47 9.01
N SER A 203 -29.66 0.18 9.92
CA SER A 203 -31.04 -0.17 10.19
C SER A 203 -31.94 -0.03 8.96
N THR A 204 -31.73 0.99 8.12
CA THR A 204 -32.47 1.18 6.86
C THR A 204 -32.13 0.08 5.86
N VAL A 205 -30.86 -0.29 5.73
CA VAL A 205 -30.43 -1.33 4.81
C VAL A 205 -30.99 -2.69 5.21
N LEU A 206 -30.87 -3.07 6.47
CA LEU A 206 -31.37 -4.37 6.96
C LEU A 206 -32.90 -4.48 6.92
N LEU A 207 -33.61 -3.39 7.23
CA LEU A 207 -35.07 -3.40 7.25
C LEU A 207 -35.68 -3.36 5.84
N ARG A 208 -35.14 -2.51 4.95
CA ARG A 208 -35.79 -2.17 3.69
C ARG A 208 -35.23 -2.88 2.45
N TYR A 209 -34.01 -3.41 2.52
CA TYR A 209 -33.42 -4.15 1.40
C TYR A 209 -33.40 -5.65 1.67
N LYS A 210 -32.48 -6.15 2.48
CA LYS A 210 -32.36 -7.57 2.80
C LYS A 210 -31.59 -7.75 4.12
N ASN A 211 -32.20 -8.48 5.04
CA ASN A 211 -31.50 -8.98 6.20
C ASN A 211 -31.13 -10.46 5.95
N ARG A 212 -29.85 -10.75 5.77
CA ARG A 212 -29.37 -12.11 5.46
C ARG A 212 -29.47 -13.08 6.64
N ALA A 213 -29.54 -12.56 7.88
CA ALA A 213 -29.75 -13.38 9.07
C ALA A 213 -31.19 -13.91 9.16
N LEU A 214 -32.13 -13.35 8.41
CA LEU A 214 -33.53 -13.82 8.40
C LEU A 214 -33.72 -14.85 7.30
N VAL A 215 -33.78 -16.11 7.67
CA VAL A 215 -34.15 -17.23 6.78
C VAL A 215 -35.64 -17.17 6.50
N THR A 216 -35.99 -16.88 5.24
CA THR A 216 -37.41 -16.86 4.82
C THR A 216 -37.88 -18.24 4.40
N ARG A 217 -39.23 -18.49 4.46
CA ARG A 217 -39.81 -19.74 3.95
C ARG A 217 -39.43 -20.02 2.49
N ARG A 218 -39.22 -18.98 1.68
CA ARG A 218 -38.74 -19.11 0.30
C ARG A 218 -37.32 -19.64 0.21
N ASP A 219 -36.43 -19.19 1.12
CA ASP A 219 -35.06 -19.66 1.15
C ASP A 219 -34.97 -21.13 1.51
N VAL A 220 -35.82 -21.58 2.46
CA VAL A 220 -35.94 -22.98 2.82
C VAL A 220 -36.51 -23.81 1.66
N GLN A 221 -37.55 -23.31 0.95
CA GLN A 221 -38.10 -23.98 -0.21
C GLN A 221 -37.12 -24.05 -1.38
N ASN A 222 -36.35 -23.01 -1.62
CA ASN A 222 -35.34 -23.01 -2.68
C ASN A 222 -34.18 -23.95 -2.35
N ALA A 223 -33.75 -24.01 -1.08
CA ALA A 223 -32.76 -24.99 -0.62
C ALA A 223 -33.27 -26.44 -0.76
N SER A 224 -34.56 -26.69 -0.47
CA SER A 224 -35.15 -28.02 -0.62
C SER A 224 -35.43 -28.42 -2.09
N ARG A 225 -35.67 -27.44 -2.98
CA ARG A 225 -35.85 -27.70 -4.42
C ARG A 225 -34.53 -27.90 -5.17
N GLY A 226 -33.44 -27.29 -4.71
CA GLY A 226 -32.09 -27.45 -5.29
C GLY A 226 -31.51 -28.86 -5.13
N ASN A 227 -32.07 -29.69 -4.23
CA ASN A 227 -31.56 -31.03 -3.94
C ASN A 227 -32.24 -32.14 -4.79
N ASN A 228 -33.25 -31.83 -5.64
CA ASN A 228 -34.00 -32.82 -6.39
C ASN A 228 -33.77 -32.81 -7.91
N ASN A 229 -32.82 -32.03 -8.43
CA ASN A 229 -32.53 -32.02 -9.87
C ASN A 229 -31.07 -32.36 -10.15
N ASP A 230 -30.60 -33.53 -9.69
CA ASP A 230 -29.30 -34.09 -10.08
C ASP A 230 -29.36 -34.88 -11.41
N ASN A 231 -30.10 -34.40 -12.40
CA ASN A 231 -30.12 -35.02 -13.74
C ASN A 231 -30.16 -33.94 -14.83
N ASP A 232 -29.15 -33.12 -14.95
CA ASP A 232 -28.81 -32.51 -16.24
C ASP A 232 -27.31 -32.17 -16.23
N ASN A 233 -26.58 -32.93 -17.02
CA ASN A 233 -25.20 -32.67 -17.44
C ASN A 233 -25.14 -31.36 -18.23
N ASN A 234 -24.23 -30.50 -17.87
CA ASN A 234 -23.83 -29.24 -18.46
C ASN A 234 -24.48 -28.00 -17.83
N ASP A 235 -23.86 -27.58 -16.71
CA ASP A 235 -23.46 -26.20 -16.49
C ASP A 235 -22.77 -26.16 -15.13
N ALA A 236 -21.45 -26.10 -15.16
CA ALA A 236 -20.63 -25.76 -13.99
C ALA A 236 -20.82 -24.25 -13.64
N ALA A 237 -22.09 -23.86 -13.41
CA ALA A 237 -22.41 -22.65 -12.70
C ALA A 237 -22.01 -22.88 -11.26
N GLN A 238 -20.85 -22.37 -10.87
CA GLN A 238 -20.37 -22.26 -9.50
C GLN A 238 -21.56 -21.97 -8.58
N LYS A 239 -21.97 -22.94 -7.76
CA LYS A 239 -22.89 -22.71 -6.63
C LYS A 239 -22.21 -21.65 -5.77
N LYS A 240 -22.55 -20.37 -5.98
CA LYS A 240 -22.09 -19.28 -5.14
C LYS A 240 -22.45 -19.63 -3.71
N ALA A 241 -21.44 -19.83 -2.88
CA ALA A 241 -21.63 -20.06 -1.45
C ALA A 241 -22.57 -18.97 -0.90
N VAL A 242 -23.65 -19.39 -0.25
CA VAL A 242 -24.68 -18.48 0.25
C VAL A 242 -24.10 -17.75 1.47
N ASN A 243 -23.86 -16.47 1.32
CA ASN A 243 -23.42 -15.63 2.45
C ASN A 243 -24.59 -15.48 3.45
N TYR A 244 -24.48 -16.14 4.61
CA TYR A 244 -25.44 -16.09 5.71
C TYR A 244 -25.10 -15.02 6.76
N HIS A 245 -23.92 -14.43 6.69
CA HIS A 245 -23.50 -13.37 7.60
C HIS A 245 -24.34 -12.11 7.41
N GLN A 246 -24.79 -11.52 8.52
CA GLN A 246 -25.56 -10.28 8.50
C GLN A 246 -24.67 -9.09 8.11
N ILE A 247 -23.41 -9.13 8.54
CA ILE A 247 -22.40 -8.08 8.34
C ILE A 247 -21.34 -8.57 7.37
N ASP A 248 -20.87 -7.70 6.48
CA ASP A 248 -19.78 -7.99 5.55
C ASP A 248 -18.40 -7.54 6.07
N ARG A 249 -18.40 -6.60 6.98
CA ARG A 249 -17.19 -6.09 7.62
C ARG A 249 -17.55 -5.47 8.96
N MET A 250 -16.65 -5.60 9.90
CA MET A 250 -16.72 -4.89 11.18
C MET A 250 -15.35 -4.28 11.45
N THR A 251 -15.34 -2.99 11.73
CA THR A 251 -14.13 -2.28 12.12
C THR A 251 -14.21 -1.97 13.61
N VAL A 252 -13.24 -2.48 14.36
CA VAL A 252 -13.13 -2.25 15.81
C VAL A 252 -11.95 -1.33 16.05
N SER A 253 -12.21 -0.16 16.62
CA SER A 253 -11.17 0.80 16.98
C SER A 253 -10.73 0.60 18.43
N VAL A 254 -9.42 0.58 18.64
CA VAL A 254 -8.77 0.36 19.93
C VAL A 254 -8.21 1.68 20.45
N GLN A 255 -8.31 1.93 21.78
CA GLN A 255 -7.80 3.16 22.37
C GLN A 255 -6.26 3.24 22.34
N ASN A 256 -5.59 2.11 22.60
CA ASN A 256 -4.13 2.03 22.66
C ASN A 256 -3.59 1.02 21.64
N THR A 257 -2.73 1.47 20.75
CA THR A 257 -2.11 0.64 19.70
C THR A 257 -1.32 -0.54 20.28
N GLU A 258 -0.69 -0.38 21.45
CA GLU A 258 0.10 -1.45 22.07
C GLU A 258 -0.74 -2.67 22.47
N GLN A 259 -2.04 -2.47 22.73
CA GLN A 259 -2.96 -3.53 23.15
C GLN A 259 -3.72 -4.17 21.99
N ILE A 260 -3.52 -3.69 20.77
CA ILE A 260 -4.32 -4.09 19.59
C ILE A 260 -4.26 -5.60 19.35
N ARG A 261 -3.08 -6.21 19.51
CA ARG A 261 -2.88 -7.66 19.34
C ARG A 261 -3.63 -8.46 20.41
N THR A 262 -3.51 -8.06 21.65
CA THR A 262 -4.21 -8.73 22.77
C THR A 262 -5.72 -8.61 22.62
N ILE A 263 -6.20 -7.44 22.22
CA ILE A 263 -7.64 -7.20 21.99
C ILE A 263 -8.12 -8.02 20.78
N ALA A 264 -7.33 -8.12 19.69
CA ALA A 264 -7.66 -8.97 18.54
C ALA A 264 -7.81 -10.45 18.91
N GLU A 265 -6.93 -10.97 19.80
CA GLU A 265 -7.03 -12.33 20.31
C GLU A 265 -8.29 -12.53 21.20
N VAL A 266 -8.61 -11.56 22.05
CA VAL A 266 -9.81 -11.59 22.90
C VAL A 266 -11.06 -11.58 22.01
N ILE A 267 -11.12 -10.73 21.00
CA ILE A 267 -12.21 -10.68 20.01
C ILE A 267 -12.36 -12.04 19.32
N SER A 268 -11.25 -12.60 18.83
CA SER A 268 -11.28 -13.89 18.15
C SER A 268 -11.84 -15.01 19.04
N ARG A 269 -11.40 -15.10 20.29
CA ARG A 269 -11.92 -16.08 21.26
C ARG A 269 -13.39 -15.84 21.62
N MET A 270 -13.80 -14.57 21.73
CA MET A 270 -15.20 -14.21 22.01
C MET A 270 -16.11 -14.64 20.85
N LEU A 271 -15.74 -14.28 19.61
CA LEU A 271 -16.50 -14.66 18.42
C LEU A 271 -16.56 -16.17 18.23
N GLN A 272 -15.44 -16.88 18.43
CA GLN A 272 -15.40 -18.34 18.35
C GLN A 272 -16.39 -19.00 19.32
N ARG A 273 -16.51 -18.48 20.57
CA ARG A 273 -17.51 -18.98 21.53
C ARG A 273 -18.93 -18.69 21.09
N ARG A 274 -19.20 -17.48 20.56
CA ARG A 274 -20.53 -17.08 20.10
C ARG A 274 -20.96 -17.82 18.84
N HIS A 275 -20.01 -18.23 18.01
CA HIS A 275 -20.23 -19.01 16.80
C HIS A 275 -20.14 -20.53 17.02
N ASN A 276 -20.39 -21.02 18.26
CA ASN A 276 -20.40 -22.44 18.62
C ASN A 276 -19.11 -23.19 18.29
N GLY A 277 -17.97 -22.52 18.34
CA GLY A 277 -16.64 -23.07 18.05
C GLY A 277 -16.27 -23.09 16.55
N ILE A 278 -17.14 -22.55 15.68
CA ILE A 278 -16.85 -22.42 14.26
C ILE A 278 -16.08 -21.13 14.02
N VAL A 279 -15.01 -21.21 13.21
CA VAL A 279 -14.22 -20.04 12.78
C VAL A 279 -14.66 -19.68 11.38
N ASP A 280 -15.73 -18.90 11.27
CA ASP A 280 -16.32 -18.40 10.04
C ASP A 280 -16.05 -16.90 9.85
N PHE A 281 -15.01 -16.40 10.49
CA PHE A 281 -14.57 -15.02 10.43
C PHE A 281 -13.03 -14.96 10.39
N SER A 282 -12.52 -13.88 9.82
CA SER A 282 -11.10 -13.53 9.83
C SER A 282 -10.90 -12.23 10.61
N VAL A 283 -9.94 -12.22 11.52
CA VAL A 283 -9.54 -11.03 12.29
C VAL A 283 -8.20 -10.56 11.76
N THR A 284 -8.18 -9.38 11.19
CA THR A 284 -6.99 -8.79 10.57
C THR A 284 -6.62 -7.51 11.30
N VAL A 285 -5.35 -7.38 11.66
CA VAL A 285 -4.76 -6.15 12.21
C VAL A 285 -3.94 -5.49 11.08
N PRO A 286 -4.46 -4.44 10.42
CA PRO A 286 -3.79 -3.82 9.27
C PRO A 286 -2.39 -3.30 9.59
N GLU A 287 -2.18 -2.79 10.79
CA GLU A 287 -0.87 -2.29 11.23
C GLU A 287 0.21 -3.39 11.18
N GLU A 288 -0.10 -4.62 11.57
CA GLU A 288 0.85 -5.73 11.52
C GLU A 288 1.21 -6.12 10.07
N LEU A 289 0.22 -6.13 9.17
CA LEU A 289 0.46 -6.40 7.75
C LEU A 289 1.35 -5.32 7.13
N LEU A 290 1.06 -4.05 7.42
CA LEU A 290 1.85 -2.93 6.92
C LEU A 290 3.27 -2.92 7.48
N LYS A 291 3.47 -3.28 8.75
CA LYS A 291 4.80 -3.46 9.34
C LYS A 291 5.59 -4.60 8.67
N GLN A 292 4.92 -5.70 8.35
CA GLN A 292 5.56 -6.80 7.61
C GLN A 292 5.95 -6.38 6.19
N GLU A 293 5.08 -5.67 5.50
CA GLU A 293 5.37 -5.11 4.18
C GLU A 293 6.54 -4.12 4.22
N GLN A 294 6.57 -3.24 5.22
CA GLN A 294 7.68 -2.31 5.44
C GLN A 294 9.02 -3.05 5.64
N ARG A 295 9.05 -4.08 6.48
CA ARG A 295 10.26 -4.89 6.68
C ARG A 295 10.73 -5.54 5.38
N THR A 296 9.81 -6.06 4.58
CA THR A 296 10.15 -6.65 3.28
C THR A 296 10.76 -5.59 2.35
N LYS A 297 10.16 -4.40 2.26
CA LYS A 297 10.69 -3.28 1.47
C LYS A 297 12.06 -2.81 1.97
N GLU A 298 12.29 -2.79 3.28
CA GLU A 298 13.60 -2.46 3.88
C GLU A 298 14.68 -3.48 3.47
N ILE A 299 14.37 -4.79 3.48
CA ILE A 299 15.29 -5.83 3.01
C ILE A 299 15.63 -5.62 1.53
N PHE A 300 14.62 -5.35 0.68
CA PHE A 300 14.88 -5.04 -0.73
C PHE A 300 15.77 -3.81 -0.91
N ASN A 301 15.57 -2.75 -0.14
CA ASN A 301 16.42 -1.55 -0.18
C ASN A 301 17.87 -1.86 0.23
N ILE A 302 18.09 -2.71 1.22
CA ILE A 302 19.43 -3.14 1.62
C ILE A 302 20.10 -3.93 0.47
N VAL A 303 19.39 -4.86 -0.15
CA VAL A 303 19.92 -5.66 -1.27
C VAL A 303 20.26 -4.77 -2.47
N LEU A 304 19.36 -3.86 -2.85
CA LEU A 304 19.61 -2.91 -3.93
C LEU A 304 20.78 -1.98 -3.60
N GLY A 305 20.90 -1.55 -2.34
CA GLY A 305 22.03 -0.77 -1.85
C GLY A 305 23.36 -1.50 -1.95
N ALA A 306 23.37 -2.79 -1.64
CA ALA A 306 24.56 -3.63 -1.81
C ALA A 306 24.97 -3.74 -3.29
N ILE A 307 24.03 -3.94 -4.20
CA ILE A 307 24.27 -4.00 -5.65
C ILE A 307 24.82 -2.65 -6.16
N ALA A 308 24.21 -1.53 -5.75
CA ALA A 308 24.67 -0.20 -6.09
C ALA A 308 26.10 0.05 -5.57
N SER A 309 26.40 -0.38 -4.34
CA SER A 309 27.75 -0.25 -3.74
C SER A 309 28.80 -1.04 -4.53
N ILE A 310 28.49 -2.26 -4.97
CA ILE A 310 29.38 -3.06 -5.84
C ILE A 310 29.64 -2.31 -7.14
N SER A 311 28.60 -1.76 -7.78
CA SER A 311 28.73 -1.00 -9.03
C SER A 311 29.63 0.22 -8.84
N LEU A 312 29.50 0.92 -7.71
CA LEU A 312 30.33 2.07 -7.36
C LEU A 312 31.79 1.69 -7.11
N ILE A 313 32.04 0.56 -6.46
CA ILE A 313 33.40 0.05 -6.25
C ILE A 313 34.05 -0.30 -7.60
N VAL A 314 33.33 -0.97 -8.49
CA VAL A 314 33.82 -1.28 -9.84
C VAL A 314 34.12 0.00 -10.64
N GLY A 315 33.24 1.02 -10.56
CA GLY A 315 33.47 2.35 -11.12
C GLY A 315 34.69 3.04 -10.55
N GLY A 316 34.89 2.94 -9.23
CA GLY A 316 36.06 3.49 -8.52
C GLY A 316 37.38 2.80 -8.94
N ILE A 317 37.39 1.47 -9.07
CA ILE A 317 38.54 0.71 -9.61
C ILE A 317 38.87 1.19 -11.03
N GLY A 318 37.83 1.48 -11.82
CA GLY A 318 37.99 2.06 -13.14
C GLY A 318 38.71 3.44 -13.11
N ILE A 319 38.33 4.34 -12.20
CA ILE A 319 39.05 5.61 -12.00
C ILE A 319 40.50 5.34 -11.62
N MET A 320 40.74 4.47 -10.66
CA MET A 320 42.08 4.13 -10.21
C MET A 320 42.97 3.66 -11.37
N ASN A 321 42.47 2.79 -12.22
CA ASN A 321 43.22 2.26 -13.36
C ASN A 321 43.55 3.35 -14.40
N ILE A 322 42.59 4.25 -14.72
CA ILE A 322 42.86 5.35 -15.64
C ILE A 322 43.86 6.33 -15.04
N MET A 323 43.71 6.65 -13.77
CA MET A 323 44.65 7.55 -13.09
C MET A 323 46.06 6.97 -13.06
N LEU A 324 46.21 5.65 -12.82
CA LEU A 324 47.52 4.99 -12.90
C LEU A 324 48.11 5.07 -14.31
N ALA A 325 47.31 4.84 -15.36
CA ALA A 325 47.75 4.99 -16.73
C ALA A 325 48.17 6.45 -17.03
N SER A 326 47.35 7.43 -16.63
CA SER A 326 47.63 8.85 -16.82
C SER A 326 48.90 9.29 -16.07
N VAL A 327 49.16 8.77 -14.88
CA VAL A 327 50.40 9.02 -14.14
C VAL A 327 51.61 8.47 -14.90
N MET A 328 51.50 7.27 -15.49
CA MET A 328 52.59 6.68 -16.28
C MET A 328 52.87 7.46 -17.57
N GLU A 329 51.80 7.88 -18.28
CA GLU A 329 51.97 8.73 -19.48
C GLU A 329 52.58 10.10 -19.18
N ARG A 330 52.29 10.69 -18.00
CA ARG A 330 52.76 12.01 -17.58
C ARG A 330 54.01 11.96 -16.66
N THR A 331 54.72 10.82 -16.58
CA THR A 331 55.87 10.63 -15.70
C THR A 331 56.93 11.70 -15.91
N LYS A 332 57.30 12.05 -17.16
CA LYS A 332 58.29 13.07 -17.49
C LYS A 332 57.82 14.46 -17.07
N GLU A 333 56.55 14.78 -17.27
CA GLU A 333 55.96 16.06 -16.85
C GLU A 333 56.00 16.23 -15.33
N ILE A 334 55.66 15.18 -14.58
CA ILE A 334 55.75 15.14 -13.11
C ILE A 334 57.19 15.35 -12.66
N GLY A 335 58.16 14.69 -13.32
CA GLY A 335 59.59 14.84 -13.05
C GLY A 335 60.06 16.28 -13.25
N ILE A 336 59.69 16.95 -14.34
CA ILE A 336 60.02 18.34 -14.61
C ILE A 336 59.43 19.26 -13.55
N ARG A 337 58.14 19.14 -13.20
CA ARG A 337 57.53 19.97 -12.15
C ARG A 337 58.24 19.83 -10.81
N ARG A 338 58.58 18.61 -10.42
CA ARG A 338 59.32 18.37 -9.18
C ARG A 338 60.77 18.88 -9.21
N ALA A 339 61.42 18.80 -10.37
CA ALA A 339 62.78 19.37 -10.54
C ALA A 339 62.80 20.89 -10.43
N VAL A 340 61.72 21.58 -10.85
CA VAL A 340 61.55 23.03 -10.76
C VAL A 340 61.09 23.49 -9.35
N GLY A 341 60.79 22.54 -8.42
CA GLY A 341 60.47 22.86 -7.02
C GLY A 341 59.09 22.54 -6.52
N ALA A 342 58.24 21.85 -7.28
CA ALA A 342 56.93 21.38 -6.81
C ALA A 342 57.10 20.35 -5.68
N THR A 343 56.33 20.51 -4.62
CA THR A 343 56.33 19.55 -3.49
C THR A 343 55.54 18.27 -3.83
N GLN A 344 55.83 17.21 -3.09
CA GLN A 344 55.00 15.97 -3.23
C GLN A 344 53.53 16.23 -2.98
N ARG A 345 53.20 17.15 -2.06
CA ARG A 345 51.80 17.52 -1.77
C ARG A 345 51.13 18.21 -2.95
N ASP A 346 51.85 19.05 -3.68
CA ASP A 346 51.27 19.77 -4.84
C ASP A 346 50.90 18.79 -5.92
N VAL A 347 51.78 17.83 -6.23
CA VAL A 347 51.52 16.75 -7.21
C VAL A 347 50.37 15.86 -6.73
N MET A 348 50.37 15.45 -5.47
CA MET A 348 49.28 14.62 -4.92
C MET A 348 47.93 15.32 -5.00
N LEU A 349 47.84 16.58 -4.59
CA LEU A 349 46.62 17.38 -4.62
C LEU A 349 46.12 17.59 -6.06
N GLN A 350 47.02 17.79 -7.02
CA GLN A 350 46.65 17.94 -8.41
C GLN A 350 45.94 16.69 -8.97
N PHE A 351 46.57 15.51 -8.80
CA PHE A 351 45.98 14.26 -9.28
C PHE A 351 44.73 13.85 -8.50
N LEU A 352 44.67 14.14 -7.19
CA LEU A 352 43.48 13.91 -6.36
C LEU A 352 42.34 14.84 -6.80
N ALA A 353 42.63 16.10 -7.11
CA ALA A 353 41.60 17.01 -7.66
C ALA A 353 41.10 16.57 -9.03
N GLU A 354 41.98 16.05 -9.90
CA GLU A 354 41.60 15.51 -11.20
C GLU A 354 40.67 14.31 -11.04
N ALA A 355 41.00 13.32 -10.18
CA ALA A 355 40.17 12.17 -9.89
C ALA A 355 38.81 12.57 -9.30
N THR A 356 38.81 13.51 -8.34
CA THR A 356 37.58 14.00 -7.71
C THR A 356 36.70 14.75 -8.71
N THR A 357 37.26 15.53 -9.61
CA THR A 357 36.53 16.26 -10.64
C THR A 357 35.84 15.29 -11.60
N ILE A 358 36.54 14.23 -12.03
CA ILE A 358 35.96 13.16 -12.89
C ILE A 358 34.80 12.48 -12.15
N SER A 359 34.98 12.15 -10.87
CA SER A 359 33.95 11.50 -10.07
C SER A 359 32.74 12.40 -9.83
N VAL A 360 32.94 13.68 -9.52
CA VAL A 360 31.88 14.67 -9.34
C VAL A 360 31.10 14.90 -10.64
N ALA A 361 31.78 15.01 -11.78
CA ALA A 361 31.14 15.13 -13.08
C ALA A 361 30.31 13.85 -13.42
N GLY A 362 30.87 12.66 -13.16
CA GLY A 362 30.16 11.40 -13.25
C GLY A 362 28.96 11.32 -12.31
N GLY A 363 29.12 11.81 -11.06
CA GLY A 363 28.05 11.90 -10.08
C GLY A 363 26.91 12.81 -10.54
N PHE A 364 27.23 13.98 -11.07
CA PHE A 364 26.23 14.91 -11.58
C PHE A 364 25.42 14.32 -12.75
N THR A 365 26.12 13.73 -13.73
CA THR A 365 25.44 13.02 -14.83
C THR A 365 24.65 11.80 -14.35
N GLY A 366 25.15 11.08 -13.34
CA GLY A 366 24.44 9.97 -12.69
C GLY A 366 23.16 10.42 -11.98
N ILE A 367 23.16 11.59 -11.33
CA ILE A 367 21.97 12.18 -10.71
C ILE A 367 20.90 12.47 -11.75
N ILE A 368 21.26 13.06 -12.88
CA ILE A 368 20.33 13.35 -13.99
C ILE A 368 19.76 12.05 -14.55
N LEU A 369 20.60 11.04 -14.78
CA LEU A 369 20.17 9.74 -15.28
C LEU A 369 19.27 9.02 -14.30
N GLY A 370 19.60 9.05 -13.00
CA GLY A 370 18.80 8.47 -11.94
C GLY A 370 17.42 9.13 -11.81
N PHE A 371 17.35 10.45 -11.98
CA PHE A 371 16.09 11.18 -12.06
C PHE A 371 15.22 10.68 -13.23
N ILE A 372 15.79 10.58 -14.43
CA ILE A 372 15.09 10.08 -15.62
C ILE A 372 14.59 8.65 -15.39
N ILE A 373 15.44 7.77 -14.86
CA ILE A 373 15.09 6.37 -14.56
C ILE A 373 13.94 6.32 -13.55
N SER A 374 13.97 7.13 -12.48
CA SER A 374 12.91 7.18 -11.46
C SER A 374 11.55 7.58 -12.07
N VAL A 375 11.52 8.59 -12.94
CA VAL A 375 10.29 9.01 -13.63
C VAL A 375 9.77 7.91 -14.57
N VAL A 376 10.66 7.22 -15.28
CA VAL A 376 10.27 6.11 -16.17
C VAL A 376 9.69 4.94 -15.35
N ILE A 377 10.30 4.59 -14.21
CA ILE A 377 9.79 3.54 -13.33
C ILE A 377 8.40 3.90 -12.80
N GLU A 378 8.19 5.15 -12.39
CA GLU A 378 6.88 5.62 -11.92
C GLU A 378 5.80 5.48 -13.01
N GLN A 379 6.10 5.87 -14.25
CA GLN A 379 5.15 5.78 -15.36
C GLN A 379 4.87 4.33 -15.80
N MET A 380 5.90 3.48 -15.84
CA MET A 380 5.75 2.11 -16.34
C MET A 380 5.27 1.12 -15.28
N ALA A 381 5.78 1.23 -14.06
CA ALA A 381 5.48 0.30 -12.97
C ALA A 381 4.41 0.83 -12.00
N GLY A 382 4.04 2.11 -12.08
CA GLY A 382 3.09 2.73 -11.16
C GLY A 382 3.62 2.84 -9.73
N ILE A 383 4.93 2.70 -9.52
CA ILE A 383 5.57 2.80 -8.20
C ILE A 383 5.83 4.27 -7.92
N VAL A 384 5.27 4.78 -6.82
CA VAL A 384 5.51 6.17 -6.38
C VAL A 384 7.00 6.36 -6.08
N THR A 385 7.62 7.35 -6.72
CA THR A 385 9.03 7.70 -6.49
C THR A 385 9.14 9.11 -5.94
N ILE A 386 9.85 9.28 -4.81
CA ILE A 386 10.03 10.57 -4.16
C ILE A 386 11.51 10.90 -4.09
N ILE A 387 11.94 11.84 -4.93
CA ILE A 387 13.32 12.35 -4.92
C ILE A 387 13.38 13.52 -3.95
N THR A 388 14.18 13.37 -2.89
CA THR A 388 14.39 14.40 -1.88
C THR A 388 15.73 15.12 -2.13
N LEU A 389 15.85 16.38 -1.68
CA LEU A 389 17.13 17.08 -1.68
C LEU A 389 18.20 16.30 -0.92
N MET A 390 17.81 15.59 0.12
CA MET A 390 18.74 14.74 0.91
C MET A 390 19.26 13.56 0.08
N SER A 391 18.41 12.93 -0.76
CA SER A 391 18.84 11.85 -1.66
C SER A 391 19.90 12.34 -2.67
N VAL A 392 19.68 13.54 -3.21
CA VAL A 392 20.64 14.16 -4.14
C VAL A 392 21.96 14.47 -3.44
N PHE A 393 21.89 15.06 -2.24
CA PHE A 393 23.09 15.39 -1.46
C PHE A 393 23.89 14.14 -1.06
N VAL A 394 23.23 13.10 -0.58
CA VAL A 394 23.86 11.83 -0.21
C VAL A 394 24.53 11.19 -1.43
N SER A 395 23.85 11.12 -2.58
CA SER A 395 24.42 10.56 -3.80
C SER A 395 25.63 11.33 -4.30
N PHE A 396 25.60 12.66 -4.21
CA PHE A 396 26.73 13.52 -4.54
C PHE A 396 27.92 13.30 -3.59
N ALA A 397 27.66 13.24 -2.29
CA ALA A 397 28.68 12.97 -1.28
C ALA A 397 29.35 11.60 -1.47
N ILE A 398 28.56 10.57 -1.77
CA ILE A 398 29.09 9.22 -2.09
C ILE A 398 30.00 9.29 -3.31
N SER A 399 29.58 9.97 -4.40
CA SER A 399 30.39 10.11 -5.61
C SER A 399 31.73 10.80 -5.32
N ALA A 400 31.71 11.93 -4.59
CA ALA A 400 32.94 12.64 -4.20
C ALA A 400 33.86 11.76 -3.34
N THR A 401 33.30 11.03 -2.37
CA THR A 401 34.06 10.14 -1.48
C THR A 401 34.75 9.03 -2.28
N ILE A 402 34.08 8.46 -3.26
CA ILE A 402 34.65 7.44 -4.15
C ILE A 402 35.81 8.01 -4.97
N GLY A 403 35.63 9.22 -5.55
CA GLY A 403 36.69 9.91 -6.28
C GLY A 403 37.94 10.11 -5.42
N ILE A 404 37.77 10.54 -4.17
CA ILE A 404 38.88 10.71 -3.21
C ILE A 404 39.48 9.36 -2.85
N ALA A 405 38.70 8.37 -2.48
CA ALA A 405 39.19 7.08 -2.01
C ALA A 405 39.99 6.33 -3.09
N PHE A 406 39.46 6.24 -4.31
CA PHE A 406 40.13 5.53 -5.40
C PHE A 406 41.17 6.40 -6.14
N GLY A 407 41.07 7.71 -6.06
CA GLY A 407 42.07 8.65 -6.60
C GLY A 407 43.31 8.80 -5.69
N PHE A 408 43.18 8.50 -4.39
CA PHE A 408 44.26 8.71 -3.42
C PHE A 408 45.48 7.84 -3.73
N PHE A 409 45.32 6.56 -4.01
CA PHE A 409 46.44 5.64 -4.27
C PHE A 409 47.26 6.04 -5.52
N PRO A 410 46.68 6.30 -6.69
CA PRO A 410 47.39 6.80 -7.87
C PRO A 410 48.07 8.16 -7.61
N ALA A 411 47.38 9.09 -6.96
CA ALA A 411 47.90 10.41 -6.65
C ALA A 411 49.15 10.35 -5.73
N LYS A 412 49.11 9.46 -4.73
CA LYS A 412 50.24 9.20 -3.85
C LYS A 412 51.41 8.62 -4.65
N ARG A 413 51.15 7.63 -5.52
CA ARG A 413 52.16 7.01 -6.38
C ARG A 413 52.83 8.02 -7.34
N ALA A 414 52.03 8.95 -7.87
CA ALA A 414 52.58 10.05 -8.70
C ALA A 414 53.48 10.97 -7.89
N ALA A 415 53.13 11.31 -6.66
CA ALA A 415 53.89 12.16 -5.78
C ALA A 415 55.22 11.54 -5.28
N GLU A 416 55.30 10.24 -5.15
CA GLU A 416 56.45 9.49 -4.67
C GLU A 416 57.47 9.11 -5.79
N GLN A 417 57.20 9.44 -7.06
CA GLN A 417 58.12 9.14 -8.16
C GLN A 417 59.48 9.83 -8.00
N ASP A 418 60.54 9.08 -8.31
CA ASP A 418 61.90 9.63 -8.30
C ASP A 418 62.09 10.59 -9.48
N VAL A 419 62.56 11.82 -9.17
CA VAL A 419 62.75 12.89 -10.16
C VAL A 419 63.79 12.49 -11.22
N ILE A 420 64.90 11.82 -10.83
CA ILE A 420 65.98 11.43 -11.72
C ILE A 420 65.50 10.35 -12.69
N MET A 421 64.78 9.35 -12.18
CA MET A 421 64.25 8.26 -13.00
C MET A 421 63.15 8.77 -13.95
N SER A 422 62.32 9.72 -13.48
CA SER A 422 61.21 10.31 -14.27
C SER A 422 61.73 11.15 -15.45
N LEU A 423 62.87 11.81 -15.30
CA LEU A 423 63.47 12.59 -16.39
C LEU A 423 64.22 11.70 -17.40
N ARG A 424 64.60 10.50 -17.02
CA ARG A 424 65.32 9.54 -17.86
C ARG A 424 64.37 8.60 -18.63
N TYR A 425 63.08 8.65 -18.35
CA TYR A 425 62.06 7.84 -18.98
C TYR A 425 61.84 8.29 -20.46
N GLU A 426 62.20 7.42 -21.43
CA GLU A 426 61.89 7.61 -22.83
C GLU A 426 60.49 7.12 -23.20
#